data_cf771812e44be549f6c232cd412751cc
#
_entry.id   cf771812e44be549f6c232cd412751cc
#
_cell.length_a   1.000
_cell.length_b   1.000
_cell.length_c   1.000
_cell.angle_alpha   90.00
_cell.angle_beta   90.00
_cell.angle_gamma   90.00
#
_symmetry.space_group_name_H-M   'P 1'
#
loop_
_entity.id
_entity.type
_entity.pdbx_description
1 polymer ?
#
loop_
_entity_poly.entity_id
_entity_poly.type
_entity_poly.pdbx_seq_one_letter_code
_entity_poly.pdbx_strand_id
1 'polypeptide(L)'
;SRYPESNLLYAKMQYVHLLVNGVRGDRYRKIAAREELWKGQYGKAYWSGSFPGGHLIRKQAYKSLITAERITREKGVFIPSLVVMDFDMDGKDEFLYQGHELNAYVHLSGGALFELDNLHKAWNYIECVAKKRGEEEVLRKAFLDHFFPVGTGMDEFISGRHVEGGDFLDRAYTVVKCDKERGELVLERRGMVRQAKETIPVRLVKKYIFKGNTINLYYSIVNAGATSLRMSFGVEVNLSFAEKEQVRVLRLEGKTRKEVLHEPVKLSNVGEIVFEDLAHATQIVLSTLEPASAWNWPNECDDSSSDGPSTVYLGSCFLPYWQLELPPEGVWENRLTLKMGTL
;
A
#
# COMPACT_ATOMS: atom_id res chain seq x y z
N SER A 1 4.13 2.73 -19.16
CA SER A 1 4.59 4.13 -19.06
C SER A 1 5.97 4.18 -18.41
N ARG A 2 6.73 5.25 -18.73
CA ARG A 2 8.10 5.44 -18.22
C ARG A 2 8.14 5.84 -16.73
N TYR A 3 7.03 6.38 -16.23
CA TYR A 3 6.93 6.90 -14.85
C TYR A 3 5.61 6.42 -14.21
N PRO A 4 5.62 5.25 -13.56
CA PRO A 4 4.39 4.64 -13.04
C PRO A 4 3.70 5.47 -11.96
N GLU A 5 4.45 6.19 -11.11
CA GLU A 5 3.87 7.07 -10.09
C GLU A 5 3.16 8.29 -10.68
N SER A 6 3.66 8.82 -11.80
CA SER A 6 3.00 9.93 -12.50
C SER A 6 1.70 9.49 -13.17
N ASN A 7 1.63 8.23 -13.61
CA ASN A 7 0.40 7.67 -14.17
C ASN A 7 -0.69 7.54 -13.11
N LEU A 8 -0.34 7.04 -11.92
CA LEU A 8 -1.33 6.92 -10.84
C LEU A 8 -1.87 8.29 -10.42
N LEU A 9 -1.00 9.31 -10.30
CA LEU A 9 -1.45 10.68 -10.03
C LEU A 9 -2.35 11.21 -11.14
N TYR A 10 -2.01 10.94 -12.41
CA TYR A 10 -2.83 11.33 -13.55
C TYR A 10 -4.19 10.62 -13.55
N ALA A 11 -4.21 9.32 -13.27
CA ALA A 11 -5.43 8.55 -13.13
C ALA A 11 -6.32 9.09 -12.01
N LYS A 12 -5.73 9.42 -10.84
CA LYS A 12 -6.44 10.08 -9.73
C LYS A 12 -7.04 11.41 -10.17
N MET A 13 -6.29 12.22 -10.87
CA MET A 13 -6.78 13.52 -11.37
C MET A 13 -7.96 13.35 -12.34
N GLN A 14 -7.87 12.40 -13.28
CA GLN A 14 -8.98 12.10 -14.20
C GLN A 14 -10.21 11.60 -13.45
N TYR A 15 -10.01 10.70 -12.50
CA TYR A 15 -11.11 10.19 -11.68
C TYR A 15 -11.80 11.30 -10.89
N VAL A 16 -11.05 12.16 -10.20
CA VAL A 16 -11.58 13.30 -9.45
C VAL A 16 -12.27 14.31 -10.40
N HIS A 17 -11.76 14.49 -11.63
CA HIS A 17 -12.42 15.31 -12.64
C HIS A 17 -13.83 14.79 -12.96
N LEU A 18 -14.00 13.48 -13.12
CA LEU A 18 -15.31 12.86 -13.35
C LEU A 18 -16.25 13.11 -12.15
N LEU A 19 -15.76 12.91 -10.92
CA LEU A 19 -16.54 13.14 -9.70
C LEU A 19 -17.00 14.60 -9.58
N VAL A 20 -16.10 15.57 -9.77
CA VAL A 20 -16.41 17.02 -9.70
C VAL A 20 -17.44 17.40 -10.75
N ASN A 21 -17.32 16.90 -11.98
CA ASN A 21 -18.31 17.18 -13.02
C ASN A 21 -19.66 16.50 -12.76
N GLY A 22 -19.65 15.40 -12.04
CA GLY A 22 -20.86 14.67 -11.62
C GLY A 22 -21.67 15.36 -10.52
N VAL A 23 -21.10 16.34 -9.79
CA VAL A 23 -21.84 17.05 -8.73
C VAL A 23 -23.07 17.76 -9.31
N ARG A 24 -24.25 17.46 -8.76
CA ARG A 24 -25.56 18.02 -9.12
C ARG A 24 -26.17 18.74 -7.93
N GLY A 25 -27.06 19.69 -8.20
CA GLY A 25 -27.90 20.33 -7.16
C GLY A 25 -27.22 21.37 -6.27
N ASP A 26 -25.89 21.36 -6.16
CA ASP A 26 -25.13 22.28 -5.31
C ASP A 26 -24.02 22.98 -6.11
N ARG A 27 -24.30 24.20 -6.54
CA ARG A 27 -23.37 25.01 -7.32
C ARG A 27 -22.12 25.42 -6.52
N TYR A 28 -22.27 25.75 -5.26
CA TYR A 28 -21.15 26.18 -4.41
C TYR A 28 -20.19 25.03 -4.12
N ARG A 29 -20.72 23.85 -3.77
CA ARG A 29 -19.93 22.63 -3.58
C ARG A 29 -19.17 22.28 -4.85
N LYS A 30 -19.82 22.35 -6.04
CA LYS A 30 -19.17 22.09 -7.33
C LYS A 30 -18.05 23.07 -7.62
N ILE A 31 -18.23 24.37 -7.33
CA ILE A 31 -17.19 25.39 -7.54
C ILE A 31 -16.01 25.11 -6.60
N ALA A 32 -16.24 24.89 -5.31
CA ALA A 32 -15.19 24.61 -4.34
C ALA A 32 -14.38 23.33 -4.71
N ALA A 33 -15.07 22.25 -5.12
CA ALA A 33 -14.40 21.04 -5.58
C ALA A 33 -13.57 21.27 -6.83
N ARG A 34 -14.04 22.10 -7.76
CA ARG A 34 -13.34 22.46 -8.99
C ARG A 34 -12.07 23.28 -8.74
N GLU A 35 -12.12 24.22 -7.80
CA GLU A 35 -10.93 24.98 -7.42
C GLU A 35 -9.82 24.09 -6.89
N GLU A 36 -10.15 23.12 -6.05
CA GLU A 36 -9.19 22.13 -5.56
C GLU A 36 -8.69 21.21 -6.69
N LEU A 37 -9.57 20.76 -7.58
CA LEU A 37 -9.16 19.99 -8.75
C LEU A 37 -8.15 20.77 -9.62
N TRP A 38 -8.35 22.07 -9.87
CA TRP A 38 -7.40 22.87 -10.64
C TRP A 38 -6.03 22.99 -9.97
N LYS A 39 -5.97 23.10 -8.63
CA LYS A 39 -4.70 23.03 -7.90
C LYS A 39 -4.00 21.67 -8.10
N GLY A 40 -4.78 20.58 -8.09
CA GLY A 40 -4.27 19.23 -8.35
C GLY A 40 -3.78 19.00 -9.79
N GLN A 41 -4.15 19.88 -10.75
CA GLN A 41 -3.71 19.83 -12.15
C GLN A 41 -2.40 20.57 -12.41
N TYR A 42 -1.68 20.98 -11.38
CA TYR A 42 -0.39 21.66 -11.54
C TYR A 42 0.65 20.78 -12.25
N GLY A 43 1.00 21.15 -13.47
CA GLY A 43 1.77 20.32 -14.41
C GLY A 43 3.09 19.74 -13.89
N LYS A 44 3.82 20.47 -13.02
CA LYS A 44 5.08 19.96 -12.44
C LYS A 44 4.90 18.73 -11.57
N ALA A 45 3.72 18.51 -10.98
CA ALA A 45 3.44 17.33 -10.16
C ALA A 45 3.49 16.02 -10.98
N TYR A 46 3.25 16.11 -12.30
CA TYR A 46 3.17 14.95 -13.21
C TYR A 46 4.49 14.65 -13.92
N TRP A 47 5.53 15.43 -13.66
CA TRP A 47 6.87 15.11 -14.11
C TRP A 47 7.49 14.07 -13.18
N SER A 48 8.43 13.27 -13.70
CA SER A 48 9.15 12.31 -12.88
C SER A 48 9.84 13.01 -11.73
N GLY A 49 9.96 12.30 -10.58
CA GLY A 49 10.57 12.82 -9.35
C GLY A 49 12.04 13.24 -9.44
N SER A 50 12.59 13.42 -10.64
CA SER A 50 14.00 13.73 -10.92
C SER A 50 14.39 15.20 -10.70
N PHE A 51 13.50 16.04 -10.18
CA PHE A 51 13.85 17.43 -9.86
C PHE A 51 13.71 17.72 -8.36
N PRO A 52 14.46 18.69 -7.84
CA PRO A 52 14.44 19.05 -6.42
C PRO A 52 13.04 19.32 -5.90
N GLY A 53 12.65 18.65 -4.81
CA GLY A 53 11.34 18.81 -4.20
C GLY A 53 10.16 18.28 -5.00
N GLY A 54 10.38 17.51 -6.08
CA GLY A 54 9.34 16.96 -6.93
C GLY A 54 8.35 16.06 -6.16
N HIS A 55 8.84 15.29 -5.20
CA HIS A 55 8.01 14.48 -4.32
C HIS A 55 7.04 15.33 -3.47
N LEU A 56 7.47 16.51 -2.98
CA LEU A 56 6.62 17.43 -2.20
C LEU A 56 5.52 18.05 -3.07
N ILE A 57 5.86 18.43 -4.32
CA ILE A 57 4.88 18.98 -5.27
C ILE A 57 3.82 17.92 -5.60
N ARG A 58 4.22 16.67 -5.76
CA ARG A 58 3.30 15.55 -6.00
C ARG A 58 2.38 15.29 -4.80
N LYS A 59 2.93 15.30 -3.59
CA LYS A 59 2.12 15.22 -2.35
C LYS A 59 1.11 16.35 -2.25
N GLN A 60 1.48 17.57 -2.64
CA GLN A 60 0.57 18.71 -2.66
C GLN A 60 -0.55 18.55 -3.71
N ALA A 61 -0.24 17.97 -4.87
CA ALA A 61 -1.27 17.66 -5.87
C ALA A 61 -2.25 16.61 -5.36
N TYR A 62 -1.76 15.52 -4.75
CA TYR A 62 -2.63 14.53 -4.09
C TYR A 62 -3.52 15.16 -3.03
N LYS A 63 -2.97 16.01 -2.16
CA LYS A 63 -3.73 16.75 -1.15
C LYS A 63 -4.92 17.50 -1.75
N SER A 64 -4.68 18.22 -2.84
CA SER A 64 -5.73 18.96 -3.53
C SER A 64 -6.77 18.04 -4.18
N LEU A 65 -6.33 16.94 -4.82
CA LEU A 65 -7.23 15.97 -5.44
C LEU A 65 -8.10 15.25 -4.40
N ILE A 66 -7.52 14.80 -3.29
CA ILE A 66 -8.26 14.17 -2.19
C ILE A 66 -9.25 15.16 -1.57
N THR A 67 -8.86 16.44 -1.43
CA THR A 67 -9.76 17.50 -0.94
C THR A 67 -10.93 17.71 -1.90
N ALA A 68 -10.67 17.79 -3.21
CA ALA A 68 -11.69 17.91 -4.23
C ALA A 68 -12.67 16.73 -4.18
N GLU A 69 -12.15 15.51 -4.12
CA GLU A 69 -12.97 14.30 -3.99
C GLU A 69 -13.85 14.32 -2.74
N ARG A 70 -13.28 14.65 -1.58
CA ARG A 70 -14.03 14.78 -0.33
C ARG A 70 -15.18 15.79 -0.45
N ILE A 71 -14.95 16.94 -1.09
CA ILE A 71 -15.98 17.98 -1.29
C ILE A 71 -17.11 17.46 -2.18
N THR A 72 -16.86 16.57 -3.13
CA THR A 72 -17.93 16.00 -3.97
C THR A 72 -18.92 15.14 -3.18
N ARG A 73 -18.51 14.59 -2.04
CA ARG A 73 -19.34 13.71 -1.19
C ARG A 73 -20.36 14.51 -0.40
N GLU A 74 -21.62 14.30 -0.71
CA GLU A 74 -22.71 14.99 -0.02
C GLU A 74 -22.95 14.39 1.36
N LYS A 75 -22.88 15.24 2.40
CA LYS A 75 -23.13 14.80 3.78
C LYS A 75 -24.53 14.23 3.92
N GLY A 76 -24.66 13.03 4.48
CA GLY A 76 -25.94 12.34 4.67
C GLY A 76 -26.49 11.62 3.41
N VAL A 77 -25.85 11.81 2.25
CA VAL A 77 -26.27 11.16 0.99
C VAL A 77 -25.20 10.16 0.50
N PHE A 78 -23.91 10.49 0.68
CA PHE A 78 -22.82 9.62 0.28
C PHE A 78 -22.84 8.30 1.06
N ILE A 79 -22.84 7.19 0.35
CA ILE A 79 -22.79 5.83 0.92
C ILE A 79 -21.43 5.20 0.55
N PRO A 80 -20.66 4.70 1.53
CA PRO A 80 -19.43 3.96 1.25
C PRO A 80 -19.68 2.78 0.32
N SER A 81 -18.82 2.61 -0.67
CA SER A 81 -18.98 1.57 -1.69
C SER A 81 -17.64 1.13 -2.27
N LEU A 82 -17.65 -0.04 -2.89
CA LEU A 82 -16.55 -0.55 -3.69
C LEU A 82 -16.88 -0.35 -5.18
N VAL A 83 -16.15 0.55 -5.83
CA VAL A 83 -16.27 0.84 -7.26
C VAL A 83 -15.28 -0.03 -8.03
N VAL A 84 -15.69 -0.56 -9.18
CA VAL A 84 -14.84 -1.36 -10.07
C VAL A 84 -14.73 -0.62 -11.39
N MET A 85 -13.51 -0.28 -11.79
CA MET A 85 -13.22 0.42 -13.04
C MET A 85 -11.75 0.28 -13.43
N ASP A 86 -11.45 0.43 -14.69
CA ASP A 86 -10.11 0.62 -15.23
C ASP A 86 -9.62 2.03 -14.84
N PHE A 87 -8.97 2.12 -13.68
CA PHE A 87 -8.58 3.40 -13.07
C PHE A 87 -7.34 4.01 -13.72
N ASP A 88 -6.33 3.20 -14.00
CA ASP A 88 -5.06 3.64 -14.56
C ASP A 88 -4.97 3.47 -16.08
N MET A 89 -6.08 3.05 -16.72
CA MET A 89 -6.25 2.90 -18.17
C MET A 89 -5.28 1.86 -18.77
N ASP A 90 -5.00 0.79 -18.03
CA ASP A 90 -4.17 -0.33 -18.49
C ASP A 90 -5.00 -1.46 -19.15
N GLY A 91 -6.33 -1.31 -19.19
CA GLY A 91 -7.29 -2.27 -19.72
C GLY A 91 -7.73 -3.34 -18.71
N LYS A 92 -7.42 -3.18 -17.44
CA LYS A 92 -7.86 -4.04 -16.34
C LYS A 92 -8.62 -3.24 -15.31
N ASP A 93 -9.50 -3.91 -14.59
CA ASP A 93 -10.26 -3.26 -13.51
C ASP A 93 -9.45 -3.18 -12.22
N GLU A 94 -9.50 -2.02 -11.55
CA GLU A 94 -9.12 -1.80 -10.17
C GLU A 94 -10.35 -1.74 -9.27
N PHE A 95 -10.11 -1.97 -7.97
CA PHE A 95 -11.15 -2.02 -6.93
C PHE A 95 -10.95 -0.85 -5.96
N LEU A 96 -11.83 0.14 -6.05
CA LEU A 96 -11.74 1.42 -5.36
C LEU A 96 -12.75 1.45 -4.20
N TYR A 97 -12.31 1.13 -3.00
CA TYR A 97 -13.13 1.38 -1.82
C TYR A 97 -13.13 2.87 -1.49
N GLN A 98 -14.34 3.41 -1.43
CA GLN A 98 -14.60 4.81 -1.07
C GLN A 98 -15.39 4.85 0.23
N GLY A 99 -14.73 5.32 1.30
CA GLY A 99 -15.32 5.43 2.63
C GLY A 99 -15.60 6.88 3.04
N HIS A 100 -16.10 7.08 4.24
CA HIS A 100 -16.22 8.41 4.83
C HIS A 100 -14.89 8.95 5.36
N GLU A 101 -14.03 8.05 5.83
CA GLU A 101 -12.77 8.38 6.50
C GLU A 101 -11.56 8.11 5.63
N LEU A 102 -11.61 7.03 4.85
CA LEU A 102 -10.51 6.63 3.98
C LEU A 102 -10.99 6.15 2.60
N ASN A 103 -10.09 6.29 1.61
CA ASN A 103 -10.12 5.52 0.38
C ASN A 103 -9.04 4.45 0.42
N ALA A 104 -9.31 3.31 -0.21
CA ALA A 104 -8.35 2.24 -0.34
C ALA A 104 -8.53 1.56 -1.72
N TYR A 105 -7.52 1.65 -2.58
CA TYR A 105 -7.61 1.15 -3.95
C TYR A 105 -6.68 -0.04 -4.14
N VAL A 106 -7.24 -1.13 -4.67
CA VAL A 106 -6.55 -2.40 -4.88
C VAL A 106 -6.40 -2.68 -6.35
N HIS A 107 -5.18 -3.01 -6.75
CA HIS A 107 -4.82 -3.42 -8.10
C HIS A 107 -4.77 -4.95 -8.19
N LEU A 108 -5.17 -5.54 -9.31
CA LEU A 108 -5.06 -6.99 -9.53
C LEU A 108 -3.60 -7.46 -9.57
N SER A 109 -2.70 -6.66 -10.09
CA SER A 109 -1.26 -6.95 -10.07
C SER A 109 -0.73 -6.97 -8.64
N GLY A 110 -0.30 -8.15 -8.17
CA GLY A 110 0.08 -8.41 -6.80
C GLY A 110 -1.09 -8.48 -5.81
N GLY A 111 -2.34 -8.24 -6.26
CA GLY A 111 -3.48 -8.09 -5.37
C GLY A 111 -3.22 -7.03 -4.29
N ALA A 112 -2.50 -5.95 -4.62
CA ALA A 112 -1.88 -5.02 -3.70
C ALA A 112 -2.64 -3.70 -3.61
N LEU A 113 -2.55 -3.07 -2.42
CA LEU A 113 -3.09 -1.74 -2.18
C LEU A 113 -2.13 -0.69 -2.75
N PHE A 114 -2.60 0.14 -3.68
CA PHE A 114 -1.77 1.16 -4.34
C PHE A 114 -2.16 2.59 -3.98
N GLU A 115 -3.29 2.79 -3.30
CA GLU A 115 -3.71 4.08 -2.76
C GLU A 115 -4.40 3.89 -1.41
N LEU A 116 -4.06 4.74 -0.45
CA LEU A 116 -4.65 4.78 0.90
C LEU A 116 -4.75 6.24 1.35
N ASP A 117 -5.92 6.84 1.14
CA ASP A 117 -6.15 8.24 1.49
C ASP A 117 -6.77 8.39 2.88
N ASN A 118 -6.21 9.23 3.71
CA ASN A 118 -6.91 9.83 4.83
C ASN A 118 -7.69 11.05 4.33
N LEU A 119 -9.01 10.94 4.28
CA LEU A 119 -9.85 11.99 3.72
C LEU A 119 -9.91 13.26 4.58
N HIS A 120 -9.79 13.12 5.91
CA HIS A 120 -9.82 14.25 6.83
C HIS A 120 -8.54 15.08 6.75
N LYS A 121 -7.40 14.43 6.54
CA LYS A 121 -6.08 15.07 6.46
C LYS A 121 -5.67 15.37 5.02
N ALA A 122 -6.42 14.83 4.05
CA ALA A 122 -6.12 14.88 2.62
C ALA A 122 -4.69 14.41 2.31
N TRP A 123 -4.35 13.22 2.82
CA TRP A 123 -3.02 12.64 2.69
C TRP A 123 -3.09 11.21 2.16
N ASN A 124 -2.31 10.89 1.11
CA ASN A 124 -2.15 9.54 0.60
C ASN A 124 -0.96 8.85 1.27
N TYR A 125 -1.23 7.82 2.08
CA TYR A 125 -0.22 7.08 2.81
C TYR A 125 0.54 6.02 2.00
N ILE A 126 0.21 5.83 0.71
CA ILE A 126 0.92 4.88 -0.19
C ILE A 126 1.66 5.62 -1.31
N GLU A 127 1.46 6.94 -1.43
CA GLU A 127 2.18 7.73 -2.43
C GLU A 127 3.67 7.77 -2.09
N CYS A 128 4.42 6.80 -2.59
CA CYS A 128 5.88 6.72 -2.53
C CYS A 128 6.45 6.74 -3.93
N VAL A 129 7.65 7.33 -4.07
CA VAL A 129 8.41 7.24 -5.32
C VAL A 129 8.75 5.78 -5.59
N ALA A 130 8.66 5.36 -6.85
CA ALA A 130 9.05 4.03 -7.27
C ALA A 130 10.49 3.69 -6.87
N LYS A 131 10.75 2.44 -6.53
CA LYS A 131 12.12 1.97 -6.31
C LYS A 131 12.65 1.30 -7.58
N LYS A 132 13.96 1.37 -7.80
CA LYS A 132 14.60 0.59 -8.83
C LYS A 132 14.75 -0.87 -8.37
N ARG A 133 14.36 -1.80 -9.23
CA ARG A 133 14.59 -3.24 -9.08
C ARG A 133 15.32 -3.70 -10.35
N GLY A 134 16.66 -3.72 -10.31
CA GLY A 134 17.45 -3.86 -11.52
C GLY A 134 17.26 -2.63 -12.44
N GLU A 135 16.83 -2.85 -13.68
CA GLU A 135 16.53 -1.79 -14.65
C GLU A 135 15.07 -1.30 -14.60
N GLU A 136 14.19 -1.99 -13.86
CA GLU A 136 12.77 -1.66 -13.78
C GLU A 136 12.47 -0.74 -12.58
N GLU A 137 11.56 0.20 -12.79
CA GLU A 137 10.96 1.01 -11.73
C GLU A 137 9.69 0.32 -11.22
N VAL A 138 9.69 -0.08 -9.95
CA VAL A 138 8.57 -0.77 -9.31
C VAL A 138 7.93 0.15 -8.29
N LEU A 139 6.60 0.30 -8.39
CA LEU A 139 5.83 1.06 -7.41
C LEU A 139 5.94 0.44 -6.01
N ARG A 140 6.15 1.30 -5.03
CA ARG A 140 6.02 0.93 -3.61
C ARG A 140 4.54 0.90 -3.26
N LYS A 141 4.02 -0.29 -3.05
CA LYS A 141 2.61 -0.54 -2.70
C LYS A 141 2.53 -1.10 -1.28
N ALA A 142 1.34 -1.34 -0.78
CA ALA A 142 1.15 -2.09 0.45
C ALA A 142 0.50 -3.45 0.19
N PHE A 143 0.81 -4.41 1.06
CA PHE A 143 0.39 -5.81 0.96
C PHE A 143 0.93 -6.51 -0.29
N LEU A 144 2.22 -6.27 -0.60
CA LEU A 144 2.96 -7.04 -1.61
C LEU A 144 3.44 -8.36 -1.00
N ASP A 145 3.22 -9.45 -1.71
CA ASP A 145 3.44 -10.81 -1.22
C ASP A 145 4.78 -11.36 -1.72
N HIS A 146 5.67 -11.67 -0.78
CA HIS A 146 7.00 -12.19 -1.04
C HIS A 146 7.15 -13.63 -0.54
N PHE A 147 7.78 -14.48 -1.34
CA PHE A 147 8.30 -15.77 -0.91
C PHE A 147 9.81 -15.78 -1.06
N PHE A 148 10.52 -15.90 0.05
CA PHE A 148 11.98 -15.88 0.04
C PHE A 148 12.57 -16.99 0.92
N PRO A 149 13.81 -17.47 0.64
CA PRO A 149 14.44 -18.54 1.41
C PRO A 149 14.50 -18.23 2.91
N VAL A 150 14.30 -19.26 3.73
CA VAL A 150 14.53 -19.16 5.18
C VAL A 150 16.00 -18.78 5.42
N GLY A 151 16.22 -17.76 6.26
CA GLY A 151 17.55 -17.24 6.55
C GLY A 151 18.00 -16.06 5.68
N THR A 152 17.17 -15.61 4.72
CA THR A 152 17.42 -14.36 3.98
C THR A 152 17.65 -13.20 4.95
N GLY A 153 18.69 -12.41 4.71
CA GLY A 153 19.03 -11.27 5.54
C GLY A 153 18.21 -10.01 5.17
N MET A 154 17.95 -9.15 6.16
CA MET A 154 17.27 -7.87 5.94
C MET A 154 18.03 -6.99 4.92
N ASP A 155 19.37 -6.95 5.01
CA ASP A 155 20.20 -6.12 4.12
C ASP A 155 20.14 -6.60 2.66
N GLU A 156 20.02 -7.92 2.46
CA GLU A 156 19.81 -8.50 1.12
C GLU A 156 18.44 -8.10 0.57
N PHE A 157 17.42 -8.05 1.44
CA PHE A 157 16.06 -7.67 1.06
C PHE A 157 15.98 -6.18 0.71
N ILE A 158 16.50 -5.29 1.58
CA ILE A 158 16.51 -3.84 1.38
C ILE A 158 17.25 -3.47 0.09
N SER A 159 18.40 -4.11 -0.15
CA SER A 159 19.20 -3.86 -1.36
C SER A 159 18.65 -4.51 -2.64
N GLY A 160 17.54 -5.27 -2.55
CA GLY A 160 16.95 -5.97 -3.69
C GLY A 160 17.78 -7.15 -4.22
N ARG A 161 18.77 -7.64 -3.45
CA ARG A 161 19.64 -8.78 -3.82
C ARG A 161 19.11 -10.12 -3.33
N HIS A 162 18.04 -10.13 -2.55
CA HIS A 162 17.39 -11.37 -2.14
C HIS A 162 16.82 -12.12 -3.33
N VAL A 163 16.68 -13.43 -3.17
CA VAL A 163 16.04 -14.29 -4.16
C VAL A 163 14.53 -14.27 -3.91
N GLU A 164 13.77 -13.67 -4.84
CA GLU A 164 12.32 -13.82 -4.84
C GLU A 164 11.98 -15.22 -5.39
N GLY A 165 11.38 -16.03 -4.55
CA GLY A 165 11.02 -17.41 -4.91
C GLY A 165 9.63 -17.53 -5.52
N GLY A 166 8.74 -16.56 -5.23
CA GLY A 166 7.34 -16.56 -5.69
C GLY A 166 7.09 -15.70 -6.92
N ASP A 167 6.04 -16.01 -7.66
CA ASP A 167 5.54 -15.17 -8.75
C ASP A 167 4.26 -14.39 -8.36
N PHE A 168 4.18 -13.96 -7.09
CA PHE A 168 3.00 -13.32 -6.50
C PHE A 168 3.09 -11.80 -6.44
N LEU A 169 4.28 -11.24 -6.55
CA LEU A 169 4.58 -9.83 -6.30
C LEU A 169 3.93 -8.87 -7.31
N ASP A 170 3.97 -9.21 -8.58
CA ASP A 170 3.58 -8.35 -9.70
C ASP A 170 2.60 -8.98 -10.70
N ARG A 171 2.30 -10.25 -10.52
CA ARG A 171 1.40 -10.97 -11.42
C ARG A 171 -0.07 -10.73 -11.03
N ALA A 172 -0.94 -10.82 -12.02
CA ALA A 172 -2.36 -10.60 -11.82
C ALA A 172 -3.01 -11.72 -10.98
N TYR A 173 -3.84 -11.30 -10.03
CA TYR A 173 -4.76 -12.14 -9.29
C TYR A 173 -6.10 -12.20 -10.02
N THR A 174 -6.83 -13.29 -9.83
CA THR A 174 -8.19 -13.48 -10.35
C THR A 174 -9.20 -13.07 -9.29
N VAL A 175 -10.24 -12.38 -9.69
CA VAL A 175 -11.35 -12.03 -8.79
C VAL A 175 -12.23 -13.24 -8.57
N VAL A 176 -12.33 -13.70 -7.32
CA VAL A 176 -13.21 -14.79 -6.89
C VAL A 176 -14.57 -14.24 -6.47
N LYS A 177 -14.56 -13.09 -5.77
CA LYS A 177 -15.78 -12.42 -5.28
C LYS A 177 -15.54 -10.92 -5.18
N CYS A 178 -16.55 -10.14 -5.55
CA CYS A 178 -16.60 -8.71 -5.29
C CYS A 178 -18.02 -8.36 -4.81
N ASP A 179 -18.16 -8.03 -3.51
CA ASP A 179 -19.41 -7.57 -2.92
C ASP A 179 -19.29 -6.07 -2.65
N LYS A 180 -19.86 -5.28 -3.55
CA LYS A 180 -19.74 -3.81 -3.54
C LYS A 180 -20.41 -3.17 -2.33
N GLU A 181 -21.49 -3.75 -1.83
CA GLU A 181 -22.28 -3.22 -0.70
C GLU A 181 -21.60 -3.53 0.64
N ARG A 182 -21.02 -4.73 0.76
CA ARG A 182 -20.33 -5.17 1.98
C ARG A 182 -18.87 -4.73 2.03
N GLY A 183 -18.35 -4.15 0.93
CA GLY A 183 -16.94 -3.79 0.82
C GLY A 183 -16.02 -5.02 0.93
N GLU A 184 -16.41 -6.14 0.31
CA GLU A 184 -15.65 -7.39 0.33
C GLU A 184 -15.08 -7.68 -1.07
N LEU A 185 -13.76 -7.92 -1.12
CA LEU A 185 -13.05 -8.32 -2.34
C LEU A 185 -12.22 -9.57 -2.05
N VAL A 186 -12.43 -10.65 -2.81
CA VAL A 186 -11.65 -11.88 -2.71
C VAL A 186 -10.88 -12.09 -4.01
N LEU A 187 -9.58 -12.15 -3.89
CA LEU A 187 -8.63 -12.36 -4.96
C LEU A 187 -7.91 -13.69 -4.77
N GLU A 188 -7.72 -14.44 -5.84
CA GLU A 188 -6.96 -15.69 -5.84
C GLU A 188 -5.85 -15.65 -6.90
N ARG A 189 -4.68 -16.18 -6.55
CA ARG A 189 -3.66 -16.51 -7.51
C ARG A 189 -3.19 -17.94 -7.31
N ARG A 190 -3.11 -18.68 -8.40
CA ARG A 190 -2.40 -19.96 -8.49
C ARG A 190 -1.07 -19.67 -9.17
N GLY A 191 -0.02 -19.68 -8.38
CA GLY A 191 1.32 -19.33 -8.78
C GLY A 191 2.32 -20.42 -8.45
N MET A 192 3.59 -20.11 -8.64
CA MET A 192 4.69 -21.02 -8.41
C MET A 192 5.67 -20.43 -7.40
N VAL A 193 6.16 -21.27 -6.49
CA VAL A 193 7.25 -20.92 -5.57
C VAL A 193 8.46 -21.81 -5.89
N ARG A 194 9.59 -21.20 -6.18
CA ARG A 194 10.87 -21.88 -6.39
C ARG A 194 11.57 -22.08 -5.06
N GLN A 195 11.78 -23.32 -4.68
CA GLN A 195 12.50 -23.74 -3.48
C GLN A 195 13.69 -24.58 -3.90
N ALA A 196 14.91 -24.05 -3.78
CA ALA A 196 16.13 -24.67 -4.26
C ALA A 196 16.03 -25.09 -5.76
N LYS A 197 15.95 -26.39 -6.05
CA LYS A 197 15.82 -26.92 -7.42
C LYS A 197 14.38 -27.30 -7.82
N GLU A 198 13.45 -27.20 -6.88
CA GLU A 198 12.05 -27.56 -7.08
C GLU A 198 11.19 -26.32 -7.31
N THR A 199 10.11 -26.50 -8.05
CA THR A 199 9.09 -25.49 -8.25
C THR A 199 7.76 -26.06 -7.75
N ILE A 200 7.21 -25.43 -6.73
CA ILE A 200 6.03 -25.90 -6.00
C ILE A 200 4.85 -25.03 -6.38
N PRO A 201 3.75 -25.59 -6.89
CA PRO A 201 2.53 -24.83 -7.11
C PRO A 201 1.90 -24.43 -5.78
N VAL A 202 1.53 -23.14 -5.68
CA VAL A 202 0.93 -22.55 -4.49
C VAL A 202 -0.33 -21.80 -4.88
N ARG A 203 -1.40 -21.99 -4.11
CA ARG A 203 -2.61 -21.19 -4.21
C ARG A 203 -2.62 -20.18 -3.07
N LEU A 204 -2.68 -18.89 -3.41
CA LEU A 204 -2.76 -17.80 -2.46
C LEU A 204 -4.08 -17.06 -2.66
N VAL A 205 -4.83 -16.91 -1.56
CA VAL A 205 -6.09 -16.16 -1.51
C VAL A 205 -5.92 -14.94 -0.61
N LYS A 206 -6.33 -13.78 -1.10
CA LYS A 206 -6.42 -12.51 -0.37
C LYS A 206 -7.87 -12.08 -0.28
N LYS A 207 -8.40 -11.99 0.93
CA LYS A 207 -9.75 -11.47 1.17
C LYS A 207 -9.68 -10.16 1.90
N TYR A 208 -9.99 -9.08 1.20
CA TYR A 208 -10.15 -7.74 1.75
C TYR A 208 -11.56 -7.54 2.28
N ILE A 209 -11.67 -6.93 3.47
CA ILE A 209 -12.91 -6.40 4.02
C ILE A 209 -12.65 -4.97 4.45
N PHE A 210 -13.29 -4.03 3.76
CA PHE A 210 -13.21 -2.60 4.04
C PHE A 210 -14.39 -2.17 4.91
N LYS A 211 -14.09 -1.52 6.06
CA LYS A 211 -15.15 -1.04 6.95
C LYS A 211 -14.70 0.21 7.72
N GLY A 212 -15.33 1.34 7.43
CA GLY A 212 -14.99 2.61 8.07
C GLY A 212 -13.52 2.98 7.84
N ASN A 213 -12.76 3.04 8.91
CA ASN A 213 -11.32 3.34 8.92
C ASN A 213 -10.41 2.09 8.98
N THR A 214 -10.97 0.91 8.71
CA THR A 214 -10.27 -0.37 8.90
C THR A 214 -10.30 -1.20 7.63
N ILE A 215 -9.14 -1.79 7.30
CA ILE A 215 -8.96 -2.79 6.25
C ILE A 215 -8.54 -4.08 6.93
N ASN A 216 -9.37 -5.12 6.82
CA ASN A 216 -8.98 -6.47 7.22
C ASN A 216 -8.59 -7.26 5.98
N LEU A 217 -7.39 -7.81 5.97
CA LEU A 217 -6.86 -8.64 4.91
C LEU A 217 -6.60 -10.05 5.45
N TYR A 218 -7.38 -11.00 4.99
CA TYR A 218 -7.23 -12.42 5.31
C TYR A 218 -6.43 -13.11 4.22
N TYR A 219 -5.43 -13.85 4.63
CA TYR A 219 -4.59 -14.69 3.79
C TYR A 219 -4.94 -16.15 3.97
N SER A 220 -4.95 -16.90 2.89
CA SER A 220 -4.92 -18.36 2.89
C SER A 220 -3.91 -18.83 1.84
N ILE A 221 -2.90 -19.59 2.27
CA ILE A 221 -1.84 -20.13 1.42
C ILE A 221 -1.94 -21.65 1.47
N VAL A 222 -2.11 -22.28 0.31
CA VAL A 222 -2.20 -23.73 0.18
C VAL A 222 -1.02 -24.23 -0.65
N ASN A 223 -0.31 -25.20 -0.12
CA ASN A 223 0.68 -25.95 -0.89
C ASN A 223 -0.05 -26.93 -1.83
N ALA A 224 -0.20 -26.61 -3.10
CA ALA A 224 -0.85 -27.46 -4.09
C ALA A 224 0.14 -28.40 -4.80
N GLY A 225 1.38 -28.51 -4.29
CA GLY A 225 2.42 -29.39 -4.81
C GLY A 225 2.47 -30.75 -4.11
N ALA A 226 3.35 -31.63 -4.62
CA ALA A 226 3.57 -32.99 -4.08
C ALA A 226 4.67 -33.02 -3.01
N THR A 227 5.42 -31.96 -2.81
CA THR A 227 6.53 -31.85 -1.84
C THR A 227 6.27 -30.73 -0.83
N SER A 228 6.92 -30.80 0.33
CA SER A 228 6.74 -29.80 1.38
C SER A 228 7.31 -28.44 0.99
N LEU A 229 6.52 -27.37 1.16
CA LEU A 229 6.95 -25.99 0.99
C LEU A 229 7.61 -25.48 2.29
N ARG A 230 8.88 -25.06 2.20
CA ARG A 230 9.64 -24.45 3.29
C ARG A 230 10.23 -23.12 2.86
N MET A 231 9.51 -22.03 3.10
CA MET A 231 9.88 -20.67 2.70
C MET A 231 9.47 -19.67 3.77
N SER A 232 10.07 -18.51 3.76
CA SER A 232 9.51 -17.35 4.45
C SER A 232 8.47 -16.70 3.56
N PHE A 233 7.28 -16.41 4.09
CA PHE A 233 6.26 -15.60 3.47
C PHE A 233 6.24 -14.22 4.13
N GLY A 234 6.44 -13.17 3.38
CA GLY A 234 6.48 -11.79 3.85
C GLY A 234 5.45 -10.92 3.14
N VAL A 235 4.91 -9.96 3.87
CA VAL A 235 3.95 -8.98 3.35
C VAL A 235 4.56 -7.58 3.45
N GLU A 236 5.00 -7.02 2.32
CA GLU A 236 5.60 -5.69 2.29
C GLU A 236 4.51 -4.60 2.36
N VAL A 237 4.67 -3.68 3.31
CA VAL A 237 3.78 -2.53 3.51
C VAL A 237 4.61 -1.26 3.48
N ASN A 238 4.47 -0.46 2.42
CA ASN A 238 5.13 0.83 2.30
C ASN A 238 4.15 1.94 2.70
N LEU A 239 4.56 2.78 3.66
CA LEU A 239 3.78 3.92 4.14
C LEU A 239 4.54 5.22 3.85
N SER A 240 3.85 6.18 3.25
CA SER A 240 4.38 7.49 2.89
C SER A 240 4.07 8.52 3.97
N PHE A 241 5.11 9.21 4.44
CA PHE A 241 5.01 10.28 5.43
C PHE A 241 5.67 11.57 4.91
N ALA A 242 5.39 12.70 5.57
CA ALA A 242 5.95 13.98 5.17
C ALA A 242 7.45 14.09 5.52
N GLU A 243 7.79 13.85 6.77
CA GLU A 243 9.13 14.05 7.33
C GLU A 243 9.44 12.95 8.33
N LYS A 244 10.70 12.50 8.38
CA LYS A 244 11.16 11.41 9.24
C LYS A 244 11.00 11.73 10.72
N GLU A 245 11.33 12.97 11.10
CA GLU A 245 11.28 13.47 12.47
C GLU A 245 9.85 13.63 13.01
N GLN A 246 8.87 13.64 12.12
CA GLN A 246 7.44 13.72 12.44
C GLN A 246 6.78 12.35 12.52
N VAL A 247 7.54 11.26 12.44
CA VAL A 247 7.01 9.89 12.53
C VAL A 247 7.57 9.19 13.75
N ARG A 248 6.69 8.62 14.57
CA ARG A 248 7.07 7.68 15.63
C ARG A 248 6.59 6.28 15.26
N VAL A 249 7.46 5.31 15.41
CA VAL A 249 7.13 3.89 15.20
C VAL A 249 7.10 3.22 16.58
N LEU A 250 5.96 2.67 16.94
CA LEU A 250 5.74 2.06 18.23
C LEU A 250 5.39 0.58 18.07
N ARG A 251 6.03 -0.27 18.83
CA ARG A 251 5.72 -1.71 18.92
C ARG A 251 4.96 -2.01 20.21
N LEU A 252 3.95 -2.86 20.13
CA LEU A 252 3.26 -3.35 21.33
C LEU A 252 4.08 -4.46 22.00
N GLU A 253 4.48 -4.25 23.27
CA GLU A 253 5.09 -5.23 24.14
C GLU A 253 4.21 -5.45 25.39
N GLY A 254 3.46 -6.56 25.41
CA GLY A 254 2.43 -6.80 26.42
C GLY A 254 1.31 -5.74 26.34
N LYS A 255 1.23 -4.86 27.35
CA LYS A 255 0.27 -3.75 27.40
C LYS A 255 0.92 -2.37 27.12
N THR A 256 2.21 -2.34 26.85
CA THR A 256 2.99 -1.10 26.71
C THR A 256 3.44 -0.94 25.27
N ARG A 257 3.35 0.28 24.74
CA ARG A 257 3.94 0.65 23.44
C ARG A 257 5.36 1.15 23.69
N LYS A 258 6.33 0.55 22.99
CA LYS A 258 7.73 0.98 23.00
C LYS A 258 8.11 1.54 21.65
N GLU A 259 8.83 2.64 21.67
CA GLU A 259 9.35 3.26 20.45
C GLU A 259 10.40 2.36 19.81
N VAL A 260 10.30 2.22 18.49
CA VAL A 260 11.25 1.53 17.63
C VAL A 260 12.06 2.58 16.90
N LEU A 261 13.37 2.42 16.85
CA LEU A 261 14.24 3.33 16.13
C LEU A 261 13.83 3.40 14.65
N HIS A 262 13.85 4.61 14.10
CA HIS A 262 13.54 4.89 12.70
C HIS A 262 14.74 4.60 11.77
N GLU A 263 15.35 3.45 11.98
CA GLU A 263 16.48 2.87 11.26
C GLU A 263 16.16 1.43 10.88
N PRO A 264 16.94 0.78 10.01
CA PRO A 264 16.76 -0.63 9.69
C PRO A 264 16.82 -1.50 10.95
N VAL A 265 15.73 -2.10 11.33
CA VAL A 265 15.59 -2.90 12.56
C VAL A 265 14.88 -4.22 12.32
N LYS A 266 15.38 -5.27 12.98
CA LYS A 266 14.75 -6.60 13.03
C LYS A 266 13.93 -6.71 14.31
N LEU A 267 12.69 -7.12 14.18
CA LEU A 267 11.74 -7.31 15.26
C LEU A 267 11.29 -8.76 15.29
N SER A 268 11.05 -9.28 16.48
CA SER A 268 10.54 -10.64 16.68
C SER A 268 9.24 -10.61 17.46
N ASN A 269 8.36 -11.56 17.21
CA ASN A 269 7.09 -11.73 17.92
C ASN A 269 6.22 -10.44 17.89
N VAL A 270 6.06 -9.85 16.71
CA VAL A 270 5.29 -8.61 16.51
C VAL A 270 3.84 -8.96 16.23
N GLY A 271 2.94 -8.67 17.15
CA GLY A 271 1.49 -8.76 16.94
C GLY A 271 0.88 -7.43 16.52
N GLU A 272 1.48 -6.30 16.90
CA GLU A 272 1.03 -4.95 16.53
C GLU A 272 2.22 -4.00 16.38
N ILE A 273 2.16 -3.15 15.35
CA ILE A 273 3.03 -1.99 15.16
C ILE A 273 2.17 -0.76 14.87
N VAL A 274 2.58 0.38 15.38
CA VAL A 274 1.85 1.65 15.20
C VAL A 274 2.80 2.68 14.61
N PHE A 275 2.35 3.33 13.54
CA PHE A 275 2.99 4.50 12.97
C PHE A 275 2.17 5.73 13.36
N GLU A 276 2.78 6.64 14.11
CA GLU A 276 2.19 7.91 14.50
C GLU A 276 2.77 9.02 13.61
N ASP A 277 1.94 9.57 12.75
CA ASP A 277 2.24 10.73 11.92
C ASP A 277 1.85 12.00 12.67
N LEU A 278 2.83 12.65 13.27
CA LEU A 278 2.63 13.86 14.07
C LEU A 278 2.25 15.06 13.18
N ALA A 279 2.76 15.12 11.94
CA ALA A 279 2.44 16.17 10.99
C ALA A 279 0.95 16.22 10.64
N HIS A 280 0.31 15.05 10.56
CA HIS A 280 -1.11 14.94 10.22
C HIS A 280 -1.97 14.49 11.41
N ALA A 281 -1.42 14.42 12.64
CA ALA A 281 -2.11 13.92 13.83
C ALA A 281 -2.89 12.62 13.52
N THR A 282 -2.22 11.66 12.88
CA THR A 282 -2.81 10.39 12.43
C THR A 282 -1.99 9.22 12.96
N GLN A 283 -2.65 8.16 13.39
CA GLN A 283 -2.01 6.88 13.66
C GLN A 283 -2.46 5.82 12.65
N ILE A 284 -1.52 4.99 12.21
CA ILE A 284 -1.77 3.79 11.40
C ILE A 284 -1.33 2.60 12.23
N VAL A 285 -2.28 1.74 12.57
CA VAL A 285 -2.04 0.51 13.34
C VAL A 285 -2.07 -0.66 12.37
N LEU A 286 -0.99 -1.43 12.34
CA LEU A 286 -0.90 -2.71 11.65
C LEU A 286 -0.83 -3.81 12.69
N SER A 287 -1.76 -4.75 12.64
CA SER A 287 -1.79 -5.91 13.53
C SER A 287 -1.95 -7.21 12.76
N THR A 288 -1.41 -8.30 13.33
CA THR A 288 -1.46 -9.64 12.77
C THR A 288 -2.12 -10.59 13.75
N LEU A 289 -2.91 -11.54 13.25
CA LEU A 289 -3.55 -12.55 14.11
C LEU A 289 -2.50 -13.48 14.71
N GLU A 290 -1.60 -14.00 13.88
CA GLU A 290 -0.42 -14.74 14.30
C GLU A 290 0.77 -13.78 14.34
N PRO A 291 1.46 -13.62 15.48
CA PRO A 291 2.63 -12.75 15.57
C PRO A 291 3.71 -13.11 14.57
N ALA A 292 4.35 -12.09 14.01
CA ALA A 292 5.37 -12.21 12.96
C ALA A 292 6.77 -11.93 13.48
N SER A 293 7.78 -12.44 12.79
CA SER A 293 9.05 -11.74 12.68
C SER A 293 8.86 -10.58 11.71
N ALA A 294 9.55 -9.45 11.92
CA ALA A 294 9.36 -8.31 11.04
C ALA A 294 10.66 -7.54 10.84
N TRP A 295 10.73 -6.88 9.70
CA TRP A 295 11.72 -5.85 9.42
C TRP A 295 11.01 -4.51 9.26
N ASN A 296 11.64 -3.45 9.78
CA ASN A 296 11.19 -2.07 9.59
C ASN A 296 12.38 -1.22 9.18
N TRP A 297 12.20 -0.38 8.16
CA TRP A 297 13.25 0.53 7.68
C TRP A 297 12.67 1.78 7.01
N PRO A 298 13.40 2.91 7.04
CA PRO A 298 13.02 4.09 6.28
C PRO A 298 13.21 3.84 4.78
N ASN A 299 12.26 4.33 3.97
CA ASN A 299 12.39 4.43 2.53
C ASN A 299 13.02 5.77 2.20
N GLU A 300 14.20 5.75 1.63
CA GLU A 300 14.98 6.93 1.27
C GLU A 300 15.40 6.86 -0.20
N CYS A 301 15.65 8.00 -0.81
CA CYS A 301 16.28 8.11 -2.13
C CYS A 301 17.33 9.20 -2.14
N ASP A 302 18.27 9.10 -3.07
CA ASP A 302 19.32 10.11 -3.23
C ASP A 302 18.71 11.44 -3.67
N ASP A 303 19.12 12.53 -3.03
CA ASP A 303 18.79 13.89 -3.44
C ASP A 303 19.79 14.37 -4.49
N SER A 304 19.36 14.37 -5.76
CA SER A 304 20.17 14.85 -6.88
C SER A 304 20.33 16.38 -6.92
N SER A 305 19.71 17.10 -5.97
CA SER A 305 19.69 18.58 -5.93
C SER A 305 20.71 19.20 -4.99
N SER A 306 21.32 18.40 -4.13
CA SER A 306 22.29 18.88 -3.14
C SER A 306 23.72 18.83 -3.67
N ASP A 307 24.57 19.78 -3.28
CA ASP A 307 26.01 19.80 -3.60
C ASP A 307 26.81 18.71 -2.87
N GLY A 308 26.17 17.69 -2.31
CA GLY A 308 26.76 16.57 -1.60
C GLY A 308 25.82 15.38 -1.49
N PRO A 309 26.29 14.23 -1.00
CA PRO A 309 25.44 13.08 -0.77
C PRO A 309 24.41 13.41 0.32
N SER A 310 23.18 13.61 -0.08
CA SER A 310 22.03 13.74 0.81
C SER A 310 20.92 12.81 0.38
N THR A 311 20.12 12.38 1.34
CA THR A 311 18.99 11.48 1.10
C THR A 311 17.70 12.17 1.48
N VAL A 312 16.64 11.89 0.71
CA VAL A 312 15.29 12.35 0.99
C VAL A 312 14.48 11.17 1.53
N TYR A 313 13.88 11.38 2.70
CA TYR A 313 12.94 10.44 3.27
C TYR A 313 11.61 10.45 2.52
N LEU A 314 11.13 9.29 2.15
CA LEU A 314 9.89 9.10 1.39
C LEU A 314 8.79 8.44 2.22
N GLY A 315 9.17 7.74 3.29
CA GLY A 315 8.27 6.96 4.11
C GLY A 315 8.96 5.82 4.82
N SER A 316 8.19 4.86 5.31
CA SER A 316 8.70 3.68 6.01
C SER A 316 8.17 2.40 5.37
N CYS A 317 9.00 1.38 5.35
CA CYS A 317 8.59 0.03 4.99
C CYS A 317 8.53 -0.85 6.24
N PHE A 318 7.43 -1.59 6.38
CA PHE A 318 7.26 -2.63 7.36
C PHE A 318 6.99 -3.96 6.64
N LEU A 319 7.77 -4.99 6.97
CA LEU A 319 7.67 -6.31 6.38
C LEU A 319 7.51 -7.36 7.48
N PRO A 320 6.29 -7.69 7.91
CA PRO A 320 6.04 -8.88 8.71
C PRO A 320 6.23 -10.13 7.85
N TYR A 321 6.86 -11.17 8.42
CA TYR A 321 7.06 -12.44 7.72
C TYR A 321 6.96 -13.63 8.67
N TRP A 322 6.56 -14.77 8.10
CA TRP A 322 6.40 -16.06 8.78
C TRP A 322 7.20 -17.12 8.06
N GLN A 323 7.77 -18.05 8.81
CA GLN A 323 8.40 -19.23 8.23
C GLN A 323 7.32 -20.28 8.01
N LEU A 324 7.06 -20.61 6.77
CA LEU A 324 6.08 -21.62 6.38
C LEU A 324 6.77 -22.98 6.24
N GLU A 325 6.15 -23.99 6.83
CA GLU A 325 6.45 -25.40 6.59
C GLU A 325 5.13 -26.12 6.31
N LEU A 326 4.78 -26.23 5.01
CA LEU A 326 3.50 -26.77 4.58
C LEU A 326 3.70 -28.09 3.85
N PRO A 327 3.20 -29.22 4.37
CA PRO A 327 3.17 -30.48 3.62
C PRO A 327 2.27 -30.33 2.38
N PRO A 328 2.26 -31.30 1.45
CA PRO A 328 1.26 -31.36 0.39
C PRO A 328 -0.15 -31.15 0.93
N GLU A 329 -0.95 -30.32 0.26
CA GLU A 329 -2.30 -29.86 0.69
C GLU A 329 -2.33 -29.12 2.03
N GLY A 330 -1.16 -28.84 2.65
CA GLY A 330 -1.06 -28.03 3.87
C GLY A 330 -1.54 -26.60 3.64
N VAL A 331 -2.23 -26.03 4.64
CA VAL A 331 -2.83 -24.70 4.60
C VAL A 331 -2.26 -23.86 5.72
N TRP A 332 -1.90 -22.60 5.40
CA TRP A 332 -1.61 -21.56 6.38
C TRP A 332 -2.59 -20.41 6.20
N GLU A 333 -3.11 -19.91 7.31
CA GLU A 333 -4.07 -18.80 7.32
C GLU A 333 -3.65 -17.75 8.33
N ASN A 334 -3.79 -16.49 7.96
CA ASN A 334 -3.55 -15.38 8.87
C ASN A 334 -4.41 -14.17 8.48
N ARG A 335 -4.47 -13.18 9.38
CA ARG A 335 -5.15 -11.92 9.13
C ARG A 335 -4.22 -10.76 9.49
N LEU A 336 -4.08 -9.83 8.55
CA LEU A 336 -3.51 -8.52 8.80
C LEU A 336 -4.65 -7.50 8.88
N THR A 337 -4.55 -6.60 9.85
CA THR A 337 -5.50 -5.49 9.98
C THR A 337 -4.74 -4.18 9.91
N LEU A 338 -5.14 -3.30 9.00
CA LEU A 338 -4.70 -1.90 8.96
C LEU A 338 -5.85 -1.04 9.47
N LYS A 339 -5.59 -0.28 10.53
CA LYS A 339 -6.56 0.68 11.07
C LYS A 339 -5.95 2.07 11.09
N MET A 340 -6.66 3.03 10.52
CA MET A 340 -6.30 4.43 10.54
C MET A 340 -7.13 5.18 11.60
N GLY A 341 -6.49 6.04 12.40
CA GLY A 341 -7.16 6.81 13.44
C GLY A 341 -6.51 8.18 13.66
N THR A 342 -7.09 8.98 14.51
CA THR A 342 -6.47 10.22 15.00
C THR A 342 -5.57 9.92 16.20
N LEU A 343 -4.49 10.70 16.36
CA LEU A 343 -3.66 10.73 17.58
C LEU A 343 -4.43 11.31 18.76
#